data_b32e58d417e403e806a715b3afb6f81f
#
_entry.id   b32e58d417e403e806a715b3afb6f81f
#
_cell.length_a   1.000
_cell.length_b   1.000
_cell.length_c   1.000
_cell.angle_alpha   90.00
_cell.angle_beta   90.00
_cell.angle_gamma   90.00
#
_symmetry.space_group_name_H-M   'P 1'
#
loop_
_entity.id
_entity.type
_entity.pdbx_description
1 polymer ?
#
loop_
_entity_poly.entity_id
_entity_poly.type
_entity_poly.pdbx_seq_one_letter_code
_entity_poly.pdbx_strand_id
1 'polypeptide(L)'
;MRSTRWSMGVLTALLCISASAREVTYRIYPLRNGVCKLAGSHAFYGGDNAQTFDYALYLWLILGGDKPILVDAGLTDIAEMNRGAAHVLREPITQNPHESSRTQLRKFGLTPDDIGHVFITHLHFDHVDDVLQYRNAKIYVGKKEWQGATGQSPSWGHGPFLHEFSNNPQCRRRLVLVEDQEVLPGIESFWIGGHTPGATAYRIKTAYGRAVITGDTISLLANFERNTPPGVFSSLDECRVALGKVRAKADVVLPSHDPATWERWPPAPANAPRYTIRAIKVGQCRVRDYITFQDTDSQQPSLFYLYVWVIEGGPRPILVDTGSKYPEEFSKGTAQYIPGGVVQSPEERTPEALKRHGIDPAAIGHVIVTHLHPDHYDYFDAFPNARFVVNRREYEETNSANRIARDVKEALAKRPDALQLVEEDEIVPGVRTFPLGCHSSGSQGILVRTNLGPVVLAGDVVYKYENIEKDRPARSPDAAACRQAMARLRSLADIILPGHDPLTADRWPGGVIGAGPER
;
A
#
# COMPACT_ATOMS: atom_id res chain seq x y z
N MET A 1 41.36 36.26 71.64
CA MET A 1 40.05 35.88 71.14
C MET A 1 40.07 35.91 69.62
N ARG A 2 40.20 34.74 68.95
CA ARG A 2 40.26 34.63 67.49
C ARG A 2 38.92 34.04 67.03
N SER A 3 38.15 34.79 66.22
CA SER A 3 36.90 34.35 65.62
C SER A 3 37.18 33.62 64.29
N THR A 4 36.86 32.36 64.24
CA THR A 4 36.86 31.52 63.04
C THR A 4 35.57 31.72 62.26
N ARG A 5 35.64 32.26 61.02
CA ARG A 5 34.53 32.31 60.07
C ARG A 5 34.52 30.99 59.26
N TRP A 6 33.45 30.29 59.27
CA TRP A 6 33.16 29.20 58.36
C TRP A 6 32.48 29.73 57.09
N SER A 7 33.09 29.54 55.94
CA SER A 7 32.47 29.82 54.65
C SER A 7 31.75 28.54 54.18
N MET A 8 30.44 28.61 54.06
CA MET A 8 29.62 27.61 53.40
C MET A 8 29.75 27.77 51.88
N GLY A 9 30.44 26.81 51.24
CA GLY A 9 30.45 26.68 49.78
C GLY A 9 29.14 26.02 49.32
N VAL A 10 28.37 26.73 48.50
CA VAL A 10 27.19 26.19 47.83
C VAL A 10 27.67 25.45 46.56
N LEU A 11 27.57 24.12 46.60
CA LEU A 11 27.86 23.29 45.46
C LEU A 11 26.61 23.26 44.55
N THR A 12 26.62 24.03 43.46
CA THR A 12 25.55 24.02 42.46
C THR A 12 25.77 22.80 41.57
N ALA A 13 25.03 21.73 41.78
CA ALA A 13 25.00 20.59 40.90
C ALA A 13 24.20 20.97 39.63
N LEU A 14 24.92 21.18 38.51
CA LEU A 14 24.32 21.25 37.19
C LEU A 14 23.79 19.83 36.82
N LEU A 15 22.50 19.62 36.95
CA LEU A 15 21.80 18.53 36.32
C LEU A 15 21.81 18.74 34.79
N CYS A 16 22.76 18.13 34.09
CA CYS A 16 22.64 17.93 32.65
C CYS A 16 21.49 16.96 32.41
N ILE A 17 20.30 17.50 32.16
CA ILE A 17 19.21 16.74 31.56
C ILE A 17 19.65 16.50 30.11
N SER A 18 20.22 15.33 29.83
CA SER A 18 20.39 14.85 28.47
C SER A 18 18.98 14.64 27.91
N ALA A 19 18.50 15.58 27.12
CA ALA A 19 17.34 15.37 26.29
C ALA A 19 17.68 14.17 25.40
N SER A 20 17.11 13.00 25.71
CA SER A 20 17.16 11.85 24.82
C SER A 20 16.58 12.31 23.48
N ALA A 21 17.43 12.47 22.48
CA ALA A 21 17.00 12.80 21.13
C ALA A 21 15.96 11.72 20.75
N ARG A 22 14.73 12.16 20.49
CA ARG A 22 13.66 11.24 20.07
C ARG A 22 14.13 10.50 18.84
N GLU A 23 14.26 9.19 18.94
CA GLU A 23 14.77 8.36 17.87
C GLU A 23 13.83 8.47 16.67
N VAL A 24 14.33 9.00 15.54
CA VAL A 24 13.52 9.25 14.35
C VAL A 24 13.20 7.91 13.67
N THR A 25 11.93 7.68 13.41
CA THR A 25 11.42 6.51 12.66
C THR A 25 10.57 7.01 11.52
N TYR A 26 10.93 6.60 10.31
CA TYR A 26 10.30 7.06 9.08
C TYR A 26 9.20 6.12 8.60
N ARG A 27 8.26 6.69 7.85
CA ARG A 27 7.27 5.98 7.04
C ARG A 27 7.58 6.21 5.58
N ILE A 28 7.62 5.15 4.79
CA ILE A 28 7.91 5.17 3.36
C ILE A 28 6.62 4.87 2.61
N TYR A 29 6.33 5.61 1.56
CA TYR A 29 5.19 5.43 0.67
C TYR A 29 5.68 5.31 -0.76
N PRO A 30 5.54 4.12 -1.41
CA PRO A 30 5.82 3.97 -2.83
C PRO A 30 4.76 4.70 -3.65
N LEU A 31 5.16 5.68 -4.41
CA LEU A 31 4.28 6.43 -5.30
C LEU A 31 4.53 5.94 -6.73
N ARG A 32 3.62 5.11 -7.26
CA ARG A 32 3.75 4.59 -8.62
C ARG A 32 3.56 5.71 -9.64
N ASN A 33 4.55 5.92 -10.47
CA ASN A 33 4.62 7.04 -11.42
C ASN A 33 4.46 6.60 -12.88
N GLY A 34 4.15 5.34 -13.11
CA GLY A 34 3.89 4.74 -14.39
C GLY A 34 4.18 3.25 -14.41
N VAL A 35 3.84 2.61 -15.51
CA VAL A 35 4.10 1.18 -15.76
C VAL A 35 4.58 0.97 -17.19
N CYS A 36 5.39 -0.06 -17.40
CA CYS A 36 5.84 -0.51 -18.71
C CYS A 36 6.15 -2.01 -18.71
N LYS A 37 6.60 -2.54 -19.84
CA LYS A 37 7.11 -3.91 -19.91
C LYS A 37 8.48 -3.94 -20.56
N LEU A 38 9.37 -4.75 -20.00
CA LEU A 38 10.72 -4.97 -20.50
C LEU A 38 10.93 -6.44 -20.89
N ALA A 39 11.90 -6.66 -21.78
CA ALA A 39 12.34 -8.01 -22.12
C ALA A 39 13.06 -8.67 -20.93
N GLY A 40 13.02 -10.00 -20.84
CA GLY A 40 13.70 -10.75 -19.79
C GLY A 40 15.21 -10.53 -19.77
N SER A 41 15.84 -10.28 -20.92
CA SER A 41 17.25 -9.91 -21.04
C SER A 41 17.61 -8.57 -20.39
N HIS A 42 16.64 -7.66 -20.18
CA HIS A 42 16.81 -6.41 -19.45
C HIS A 42 16.46 -6.58 -17.97
N ALA A 43 15.46 -7.43 -17.67
CA ALA A 43 15.06 -7.72 -16.30
C ALA A 43 16.14 -8.50 -15.52
N PHE A 44 16.82 -9.44 -16.20
CA PHE A 44 17.82 -10.33 -15.58
C PHE A 44 19.04 -10.51 -16.48
N TYR A 45 20.21 -10.51 -15.87
CA TYR A 45 21.43 -10.94 -16.56
C TYR A 45 21.28 -12.38 -17.07
N GLY A 46 21.48 -12.59 -18.36
CA GLY A 46 21.26 -13.89 -19.01
C GLY A 46 19.78 -14.29 -19.15
N GLY A 47 18.84 -13.36 -18.92
CA GLY A 47 17.42 -13.62 -19.06
C GLY A 47 16.98 -13.84 -20.52
N ASP A 48 15.91 -14.61 -20.71
CA ASP A 48 15.36 -14.91 -22.01
C ASP A 48 14.69 -13.68 -22.61
N ASN A 49 15.17 -13.25 -23.77
CA ASN A 49 14.66 -12.09 -24.49
C ASN A 49 13.21 -12.27 -25.00
N ALA A 50 12.72 -13.50 -25.11
CA ALA A 50 11.33 -13.77 -25.49
C ALA A 50 10.35 -13.55 -24.33
N GLN A 51 10.81 -13.62 -23.09
CA GLN A 51 9.99 -13.36 -21.92
C GLN A 51 9.80 -11.85 -21.73
N THR A 52 8.66 -11.48 -21.15
CA THR A 52 8.31 -10.09 -20.85
C THR A 52 7.99 -9.96 -19.38
N PHE A 53 8.47 -8.90 -18.75
CA PHE A 53 8.28 -8.60 -17.34
C PHE A 53 7.61 -7.24 -17.16
N ASP A 54 6.63 -7.18 -16.27
CA ASP A 54 6.01 -5.94 -15.84
C ASP A 54 6.97 -5.12 -14.98
N TYR A 55 7.03 -3.83 -15.23
CA TYR A 55 7.82 -2.84 -14.50
C TYR A 55 6.91 -1.70 -14.06
N ALA A 56 7.05 -1.29 -12.82
CA ALA A 56 6.44 -0.07 -12.29
C ALA A 56 7.53 0.96 -11.99
N LEU A 57 7.28 2.21 -12.33
CA LEU A 57 8.18 3.31 -12.00
C LEU A 57 7.75 3.92 -10.68
N TYR A 58 8.70 4.16 -9.78
CA TYR A 58 8.42 4.73 -8.46
C TYR A 58 9.23 5.98 -8.17
N LEU A 59 8.60 6.87 -7.43
CA LEU A 59 9.27 7.76 -6.49
C LEU A 59 8.79 7.40 -5.09
N TRP A 60 9.61 7.64 -4.07
CA TRP A 60 9.33 7.20 -2.73
C TRP A 60 9.14 8.41 -1.82
N LEU A 61 7.94 8.59 -1.25
CA LEU A 61 7.68 9.62 -0.26
C LEU A 61 8.04 9.09 1.14
N ILE A 62 8.86 9.84 1.87
CA ILE A 62 9.31 9.50 3.22
C ILE A 62 8.85 10.59 4.17
N LEU A 63 8.08 10.20 5.18
CA LEU A 63 7.54 11.08 6.21
C LEU A 63 8.03 10.64 7.60
N GLY A 64 8.14 11.60 8.54
CA GLY A 64 8.54 11.34 9.93
C GLY A 64 9.74 12.16 10.39
N GLY A 65 10.44 12.84 9.48
CA GLY A 65 11.46 13.86 9.78
C GLY A 65 10.88 15.26 9.83
N ASP A 66 11.78 16.26 9.88
CA ASP A 66 11.41 17.69 9.94
C ASP A 66 10.67 18.15 8.68
N LYS A 67 11.00 17.58 7.53
CA LYS A 67 10.39 17.88 6.25
C LYS A 67 10.13 16.58 5.48
N PRO A 68 9.11 16.57 4.57
CA PRO A 68 8.93 15.49 3.63
C PRO A 68 10.16 15.30 2.74
N ILE A 69 10.47 14.04 2.46
CA ILE A 69 11.63 13.60 1.68
C ILE A 69 11.12 12.78 0.50
N LEU A 70 11.79 12.90 -0.65
CA LEU A 70 11.63 11.96 -1.75
C LEU A 70 12.93 11.16 -1.96
N VAL A 71 12.80 9.90 -2.36
CA VAL A 71 13.85 9.16 -3.06
C VAL A 71 13.40 8.99 -4.50
N ASP A 72 14.25 9.47 -5.40
CA ASP A 72 13.98 9.74 -6.81
C ASP A 72 12.86 10.78 -7.03
N ALA A 73 12.83 11.37 -8.21
CA ALA A 73 11.99 12.53 -8.49
C ALA A 73 10.74 12.20 -9.30
N GLY A 74 10.76 11.05 -10.00
CA GLY A 74 9.70 10.64 -10.91
C GLY A 74 9.90 11.16 -12.33
N LEU A 75 8.91 10.86 -13.17
CA LEU A 75 8.89 11.06 -14.61
C LEU A 75 7.65 11.87 -15.00
N THR A 76 7.84 12.88 -15.83
CA THR A 76 6.77 13.73 -16.41
C THR A 76 6.75 13.64 -17.93
N ASP A 77 7.90 13.71 -18.60
CA ASP A 77 7.95 13.61 -20.06
C ASP A 77 7.96 12.15 -20.54
N ILE A 78 6.79 11.52 -20.42
CA ILE A 78 6.56 10.14 -20.88
C ILE A 78 6.90 9.96 -22.37
N ALA A 79 6.61 10.97 -23.18
CA ALA A 79 6.84 10.87 -24.63
C ALA A 79 8.34 10.85 -24.96
N GLU A 80 9.15 11.68 -24.28
CA GLU A 80 10.61 11.68 -24.44
C GLU A 80 11.21 10.38 -23.96
N MET A 81 10.81 9.92 -22.78
CA MET A 81 11.28 8.64 -22.22
C MET A 81 10.97 7.48 -23.16
N ASN A 82 9.74 7.39 -23.67
CA ASN A 82 9.35 6.34 -24.60
C ASN A 82 10.18 6.38 -25.91
N ARG A 83 10.54 7.57 -26.39
CA ARG A 83 11.43 7.69 -27.56
C ARG A 83 12.84 7.20 -27.25
N GLY A 84 13.40 7.62 -26.12
CA GLY A 84 14.76 7.24 -25.68
C GLY A 84 14.89 5.75 -25.36
N ALA A 85 13.90 5.18 -24.70
CA ALA A 85 13.90 3.79 -24.24
C ALA A 85 13.26 2.79 -25.22
N ALA A 86 12.84 3.21 -26.43
CA ALA A 86 12.13 2.36 -27.40
C ALA A 86 12.85 1.05 -27.72
N HIS A 87 14.17 1.00 -27.62
CA HIS A 87 14.98 -0.18 -27.90
C HIS A 87 14.97 -1.23 -26.77
N VAL A 88 14.54 -0.85 -25.56
CA VAL A 88 14.47 -1.74 -24.39
C VAL A 88 13.03 -2.08 -24.00
N LEU A 89 12.07 -1.20 -24.30
CA LEU A 89 10.67 -1.38 -23.98
C LEU A 89 10.00 -2.41 -24.87
N ARG A 90 9.23 -3.32 -24.28
CA ARG A 90 8.28 -4.22 -24.97
C ARG A 90 6.90 -3.58 -25.11
N GLU A 91 6.50 -2.86 -24.09
CA GLU A 91 5.34 -1.98 -24.12
C GLU A 91 5.79 -0.60 -23.62
N PRO A 92 5.31 0.49 -24.23
CA PRO A 92 5.70 1.84 -23.84
C PRO A 92 5.25 2.14 -22.41
N ILE A 93 5.95 3.07 -21.77
CA ILE A 93 5.54 3.58 -20.46
C ILE A 93 4.18 4.26 -20.62
N THR A 94 3.27 3.90 -19.74
CA THR A 94 1.97 4.54 -19.57
C THR A 94 1.87 5.11 -18.15
N GLN A 95 1.27 6.28 -18.03
CA GLN A 95 1.02 6.96 -16.76
C GLN A 95 -0.41 7.45 -16.72
N ASN A 96 -1.18 7.02 -15.74
CA ASN A 96 -2.51 7.58 -15.52
C ASN A 96 -2.41 9.01 -14.95
N PRO A 97 -3.40 9.89 -15.19
CA PRO A 97 -3.40 11.25 -14.64
C PRO A 97 -3.24 11.32 -13.11
N HIS A 98 -3.65 10.25 -12.39
CA HIS A 98 -3.52 10.14 -10.94
C HIS A 98 -2.12 9.69 -10.47
N GLU A 99 -1.26 9.28 -11.39
CA GLU A 99 0.09 8.77 -11.09
C GLU A 99 1.18 9.84 -11.25
N SER A 100 0.87 11.04 -11.74
CA SER A 100 1.86 12.11 -11.75
C SER A 100 2.33 12.41 -10.33
N SER A 101 3.62 12.68 -10.14
CA SER A 101 4.24 12.98 -8.84
C SER A 101 3.46 14.06 -8.08
N ARG A 102 3.07 15.12 -8.76
CA ARG A 102 2.27 16.24 -8.20
C ARG A 102 0.90 15.79 -7.69
N THR A 103 0.20 14.95 -8.46
CA THR A 103 -1.14 14.46 -8.07
C THR A 103 -1.04 13.52 -6.88
N GLN A 104 -0.03 12.69 -6.83
CA GLN A 104 0.16 11.77 -5.71
C GLN A 104 0.55 12.49 -4.41
N LEU A 105 1.41 13.51 -4.47
CA LEU A 105 1.74 14.33 -3.30
C LEU A 105 0.50 14.98 -2.69
N ARG A 106 -0.45 15.43 -3.52
CA ARG A 106 -1.72 16.01 -3.03
C ARG A 106 -2.54 15.06 -2.17
N LYS A 107 -2.44 13.74 -2.37
CA LYS A 107 -3.12 12.74 -1.52
C LYS A 107 -2.64 12.78 -0.07
N PHE A 108 -1.42 13.28 0.14
CA PHE A 108 -0.82 13.49 1.45
C PHE A 108 -0.94 14.94 1.95
N GLY A 109 -1.72 15.78 1.25
CA GLY A 109 -1.83 17.20 1.55
C GLY A 109 -0.56 18.00 1.22
N LEU A 110 0.31 17.46 0.36
CA LEU A 110 1.60 18.05 0.01
C LEU A 110 1.60 18.62 -1.41
N THR A 111 2.45 19.61 -1.61
CA THR A 111 2.83 20.17 -2.90
C THR A 111 4.33 19.92 -3.15
N PRO A 112 4.83 20.07 -4.37
CA PRO A 112 6.27 20.00 -4.62
C PRO A 112 7.11 20.98 -3.78
N ASP A 113 6.55 22.12 -3.40
CA ASP A 113 7.25 23.13 -2.60
C ASP A 113 7.40 22.75 -1.11
N ASP A 114 6.65 21.75 -0.63
CA ASP A 114 6.75 21.22 0.74
C ASP A 114 7.90 20.21 0.88
N ILE A 115 8.42 19.67 -0.22
CA ILE A 115 9.51 18.70 -0.21
C ILE A 115 10.81 19.42 0.20
N GLY A 116 11.43 18.93 1.26
CA GLY A 116 12.68 19.49 1.78
C GLY A 116 13.94 18.83 1.27
N HIS A 117 13.85 17.55 0.88
CA HIS A 117 14.99 16.74 0.46
C HIS A 117 14.57 15.80 -0.67
N VAL A 118 15.41 15.69 -1.70
CA VAL A 118 15.28 14.67 -2.75
C VAL A 118 16.59 13.91 -2.83
N PHE A 119 16.55 12.61 -2.57
CA PHE A 119 17.68 11.70 -2.66
C PHE A 119 17.62 10.98 -3.99
N ILE A 120 18.64 11.09 -4.81
CA ILE A 120 18.69 10.50 -6.15
C ILE A 120 19.53 9.22 -6.09
N THR A 121 18.94 8.11 -6.55
CA THR A 121 19.63 6.83 -6.61
C THR A 121 20.66 6.80 -7.73
N HIS A 122 20.29 7.29 -8.90
CA HIS A 122 21.18 7.47 -10.06
C HIS A 122 20.56 8.46 -11.06
N LEU A 123 21.29 8.85 -12.09
CA LEU A 123 20.91 9.97 -12.98
C LEU A 123 20.24 9.55 -14.28
N HIS A 124 19.54 8.40 -14.34
CA HIS A 124 18.68 8.08 -15.46
C HIS A 124 17.39 8.92 -15.45
N PHE A 125 16.77 9.00 -16.62
CA PHE A 125 15.66 9.90 -16.91
C PHE A 125 14.50 9.74 -15.93
N ASP A 126 14.02 8.53 -15.74
CA ASP A 126 12.85 8.20 -14.89
C ASP A 126 13.05 8.41 -13.39
N HIS A 127 14.29 8.69 -12.96
CA HIS A 127 14.61 9.00 -11.57
C HIS A 127 14.76 10.50 -11.29
N VAL A 128 14.99 11.33 -12.33
CA VAL A 128 15.35 12.74 -12.14
C VAL A 128 14.54 13.75 -12.96
N ASP A 129 13.70 13.31 -13.90
CA ASP A 129 13.01 14.21 -14.84
C ASP A 129 12.20 15.30 -14.12
N ASP A 130 11.47 14.92 -13.08
CA ASP A 130 10.59 15.83 -12.31
C ASP A 130 11.32 16.68 -11.24
N VAL A 131 12.65 16.55 -11.10
CA VAL A 131 13.39 17.14 -9.97
C VAL A 131 13.29 18.66 -9.87
N LEU A 132 13.15 19.36 -11.00
CA LEU A 132 13.13 20.82 -11.04
C LEU A 132 11.86 21.43 -10.40
N GLN A 133 10.78 20.67 -10.30
CA GLN A 133 9.58 21.15 -9.62
C GLN A 133 9.73 21.28 -8.09
N TYR A 134 10.69 20.57 -7.47
CA TYR A 134 10.95 20.59 -6.03
C TYR A 134 11.88 21.75 -5.66
N ARG A 135 11.39 22.97 -5.80
CA ARG A 135 12.19 24.20 -5.75
C ARG A 135 12.87 24.46 -4.40
N ASN A 136 12.25 24.01 -3.30
CA ASN A 136 12.74 24.20 -1.94
C ASN A 136 13.63 23.05 -1.45
N ALA A 137 13.73 21.96 -2.20
CA ALA A 137 14.45 20.79 -1.79
C ALA A 137 15.97 20.92 -1.98
N LYS A 138 16.75 20.36 -1.06
CA LYS A 138 18.13 19.96 -1.30
C LYS A 138 18.13 18.67 -2.11
N ILE A 139 18.99 18.58 -3.10
CA ILE A 139 19.08 17.46 -4.02
C ILE A 139 20.38 16.69 -3.74
N TYR A 140 20.24 15.47 -3.27
CA TYR A 140 21.36 14.63 -2.86
C TYR A 140 21.69 13.64 -3.97
N VAL A 141 22.93 13.66 -4.44
CA VAL A 141 23.42 12.80 -5.53
C VAL A 141 24.71 12.13 -5.10
N GLY A 142 24.88 10.87 -5.39
CA GLY A 142 26.14 10.16 -5.17
C GLY A 142 27.30 10.89 -5.84
N LYS A 143 28.39 11.15 -5.11
CA LYS A 143 29.54 11.88 -5.66
C LYS A 143 30.14 11.19 -6.88
N LYS A 144 30.26 9.86 -6.85
CA LYS A 144 30.72 9.07 -7.99
C LYS A 144 29.77 9.17 -9.19
N GLU A 145 28.44 9.18 -8.92
CA GLU A 145 27.42 9.32 -9.96
C GLU A 145 27.55 10.66 -10.66
N TRP A 146 27.62 11.74 -9.88
CA TRP A 146 27.81 13.10 -10.41
C TRP A 146 29.09 13.23 -11.21
N GLN A 147 30.24 12.74 -10.67
CA GLN A 147 31.53 12.82 -11.35
C GLN A 147 31.56 12.03 -12.63
N GLY A 148 30.96 10.84 -12.66
CA GLY A 148 30.85 10.03 -13.86
C GLY A 148 29.99 10.69 -14.93
N ALA A 149 28.80 11.16 -14.56
CA ALA A 149 27.86 11.78 -15.51
C ALA A 149 28.33 13.15 -16.04
N THR A 150 29.17 13.89 -15.30
CA THR A 150 29.75 15.19 -15.72
C THR A 150 31.18 15.07 -16.26
N GLY A 151 31.74 13.85 -16.35
CA GLY A 151 33.10 13.59 -16.81
C GLY A 151 33.30 13.82 -18.32
N GLN A 152 34.52 13.49 -18.82
CA GLN A 152 34.91 13.75 -20.20
C GLN A 152 34.15 12.92 -21.25
N SER A 153 33.58 11.80 -20.87
CA SER A 153 32.83 10.91 -21.78
C SER A 153 31.63 10.31 -21.03
N PRO A 154 30.62 11.14 -20.69
CA PRO A 154 29.45 10.63 -20.01
C PRO A 154 28.67 9.70 -20.95
N SER A 155 28.41 8.49 -20.51
CA SER A 155 27.60 7.51 -21.24
C SER A 155 26.18 7.37 -20.66
N TRP A 156 25.88 8.06 -19.56
CA TRP A 156 24.60 8.04 -18.88
C TRP A 156 24.32 9.40 -18.22
N GLY A 157 23.12 9.58 -17.77
CA GLY A 157 22.65 10.76 -17.05
C GLY A 157 21.71 11.62 -17.90
N HIS A 158 20.71 12.16 -17.22
CA HIS A 158 19.68 12.99 -17.85
C HIS A 158 20.22 14.38 -18.20
N GLY A 159 20.29 14.68 -19.49
CA GLY A 159 20.88 15.93 -20.01
C GLY A 159 20.30 17.21 -19.41
N PRO A 160 18.98 17.43 -19.35
CA PRO A 160 18.38 18.59 -18.70
C PRO A 160 18.75 18.74 -17.23
N PHE A 161 18.76 17.65 -16.45
CA PHE A 161 19.21 17.67 -15.06
C PHE A 161 20.66 18.14 -14.94
N LEU A 162 21.54 17.51 -15.70
CA LEU A 162 22.97 17.82 -15.71
C LEU A 162 23.24 19.27 -16.12
N HIS A 163 22.54 19.75 -17.14
CA HIS A 163 22.64 21.14 -17.59
C HIS A 163 22.25 22.13 -16.50
N GLU A 164 21.06 21.94 -15.88
CA GLU A 164 20.56 22.87 -14.85
C GLU A 164 21.44 22.86 -13.60
N PHE A 165 21.82 21.68 -13.09
CA PHE A 165 22.61 21.59 -11.86
C PHE A 165 24.10 21.93 -12.05
N SER A 166 24.60 21.91 -13.29
CA SER A 166 25.95 22.39 -13.60
C SER A 166 26.00 23.90 -13.82
N ASN A 167 24.99 24.48 -14.49
CA ASN A 167 25.07 25.85 -15.02
C ASN A 167 24.20 26.86 -14.30
N ASN A 168 23.06 26.43 -13.69
CA ASN A 168 22.17 27.33 -12.98
C ASN A 168 22.61 27.49 -11.49
N PRO A 169 23.05 28.70 -11.05
CA PRO A 169 23.51 28.89 -9.67
C PRO A 169 22.47 28.58 -8.61
N GLN A 170 21.18 28.75 -8.88
CA GLN A 170 20.12 28.42 -7.92
C GLN A 170 19.98 26.92 -7.75
N CYS A 171 20.03 26.13 -8.82
CA CYS A 171 20.02 24.68 -8.77
C CYS A 171 21.30 24.15 -8.11
N ARG A 172 22.47 24.68 -8.50
CA ARG A 172 23.77 24.25 -7.98
C ARG A 172 23.90 24.42 -6.45
N ARG A 173 23.32 25.48 -5.87
CA ARG A 173 23.32 25.68 -4.40
C ARG A 173 22.51 24.64 -3.64
N ARG A 174 21.60 23.95 -4.30
CA ARG A 174 20.76 22.91 -3.72
C ARG A 174 21.37 21.52 -3.87
N LEU A 175 22.38 21.35 -4.73
CA LEU A 175 23.06 20.08 -4.94
C LEU A 175 23.96 19.75 -3.75
N VAL A 176 23.80 18.55 -3.22
CA VAL A 176 24.60 17.95 -2.14
C VAL A 176 25.19 16.65 -2.64
N LEU A 177 26.50 16.58 -2.76
CA LEU A 177 27.19 15.36 -3.14
C LEU A 177 27.42 14.50 -1.90
N VAL A 178 27.00 13.22 -1.97
CA VAL A 178 27.08 12.26 -0.86
C VAL A 178 27.97 11.08 -1.19
N GLU A 179 28.50 10.48 -0.15
CA GLU A 179 29.25 9.21 -0.15
C GLU A 179 28.56 8.26 0.85
N ASP A 180 29.29 7.26 1.36
CA ASP A 180 28.77 6.36 2.40
C ASP A 180 28.71 7.12 3.74
N GLN A 181 27.53 7.63 4.08
CA GLN A 181 27.34 8.47 5.28
C GLN A 181 25.87 8.52 5.74
N GLU A 182 25.66 8.89 6.99
CA GLU A 182 24.35 9.31 7.45
C GLU A 182 24.05 10.72 6.89
N VAL A 183 23.02 10.84 6.05
CA VAL A 183 22.64 12.09 5.37
C VAL A 183 21.57 12.87 6.13
N LEU A 184 20.73 12.17 6.88
CA LEU A 184 19.80 12.70 7.88
C LEU A 184 19.71 11.70 9.03
N PRO A 185 19.32 12.09 10.25
CA PRO A 185 19.20 11.16 11.38
C PRO A 185 18.34 9.94 11.01
N GLY A 186 18.92 8.74 11.01
CA GLY A 186 18.25 7.49 10.62
C GLY A 186 18.12 7.23 9.12
N ILE A 187 18.76 8.05 8.26
CA ILE A 187 18.87 7.81 6.81
C ILE A 187 20.33 7.83 6.40
N GLU A 188 20.80 6.74 5.82
CA GLU A 188 22.16 6.60 5.30
C GLU A 188 22.14 6.47 3.78
N SER A 189 23.04 7.17 3.11
CA SER A 189 23.45 6.87 1.75
C SER A 189 24.61 5.89 1.75
N PHE A 190 24.66 4.98 0.78
CA PHE A 190 25.83 4.15 0.53
C PHE A 190 25.95 3.80 -0.95
N TRP A 191 27.19 3.81 -1.40
CA TRP A 191 27.50 3.44 -2.78
C TRP A 191 27.18 1.97 -3.04
N ILE A 192 26.39 1.70 -4.05
CA ILE A 192 26.01 0.36 -4.47
C ILE A 192 26.62 0.02 -5.84
N GLY A 193 26.74 0.98 -6.77
CA GLY A 193 27.32 0.78 -8.10
C GLY A 193 26.53 -0.18 -8.97
N GLY A 194 27.16 -0.70 -9.98
CA GLY A 194 26.67 -1.80 -10.82
C GLY A 194 25.77 -1.36 -11.97
N HIS A 195 24.59 -0.82 -11.69
CA HIS A 195 23.71 -0.32 -12.75
C HIS A 195 24.30 0.91 -13.44
N THR A 196 24.62 1.94 -12.67
CA THR A 196 25.53 3.01 -13.06
C THR A 196 26.77 2.98 -12.16
N PRO A 197 27.93 3.55 -12.60
CA PRO A 197 29.15 3.49 -11.78
C PRO A 197 29.04 4.14 -10.41
N GLY A 198 28.15 5.08 -10.24
CA GLY A 198 27.95 5.81 -8.99
C GLY A 198 26.61 5.55 -8.30
N ALA A 199 25.82 4.59 -8.77
CA ALA A 199 24.52 4.27 -8.18
C ALA A 199 24.59 4.18 -6.66
N THR A 200 23.64 4.84 -5.99
CA THR A 200 23.58 5.02 -4.54
C THR A 200 22.27 4.46 -4.01
N ALA A 201 22.34 3.65 -2.98
CA ALA A 201 21.17 3.18 -2.23
C ALA A 201 20.97 3.99 -0.95
N TYR A 202 19.73 4.04 -0.47
CA TYR A 202 19.38 4.72 0.76
C TYR A 202 18.79 3.75 1.77
N ARG A 203 19.43 3.66 2.94
CA ARG A 203 18.97 2.87 4.07
C ARG A 203 18.20 3.76 5.03
N ILE A 204 16.97 3.41 5.32
CA ILE A 204 16.03 4.22 6.08
C ILE A 204 15.54 3.43 7.28
N LYS A 205 15.62 4.03 8.48
CA LYS A 205 15.09 3.45 9.70
C LYS A 205 13.58 3.57 9.74
N THR A 206 12.89 2.44 9.77
CA THR A 206 11.43 2.35 9.81
C THR A 206 10.95 1.53 11.01
N ALA A 207 9.65 1.52 11.27
CA ALA A 207 9.04 0.62 12.24
C ALA A 207 9.17 -0.87 11.84
N TYR A 208 9.48 -1.14 10.57
CA TYR A 208 9.65 -2.47 10.00
C TYR A 208 11.13 -2.91 9.92
N GLY A 209 12.02 -2.15 10.55
CA GLY A 209 13.47 -2.34 10.46
C GLY A 209 14.11 -1.38 9.46
N ARG A 210 15.30 -1.78 8.97
CA ARG A 210 16.09 -1.00 8.02
C ARG A 210 15.61 -1.28 6.60
N ALA A 211 14.82 -0.40 6.03
CA ALA A 211 14.42 -0.49 4.64
C ALA A 211 15.51 0.10 3.73
N VAL A 212 15.84 -0.58 2.64
CA VAL A 212 16.82 -0.11 1.65
C VAL A 212 16.13 0.08 0.30
N ILE A 213 16.12 1.33 -0.18
CA ILE A 213 15.72 1.68 -1.54
C ILE A 213 16.97 1.57 -2.41
N THR A 214 16.93 0.68 -3.41
CA THR A 214 18.11 0.18 -4.10
C THR A 214 18.42 0.85 -5.44
N GLY A 215 17.50 1.66 -5.95
CA GLY A 215 17.59 2.06 -7.36
C GLY A 215 17.64 0.82 -8.28
N ASP A 216 18.10 1.01 -9.50
CA ASP A 216 18.06 0.00 -10.55
C ASP A 216 19.12 -1.08 -10.43
N THR A 217 20.02 -0.96 -9.47
CA THR A 217 20.97 -2.05 -9.17
C THR A 217 20.23 -3.31 -8.67
N ILE A 218 19.02 -3.14 -8.12
CA ILE A 218 18.05 -4.19 -7.88
C ILE A 218 16.70 -3.68 -8.39
N SER A 219 16.39 -3.96 -9.65
CA SER A 219 15.16 -3.45 -10.30
C SER A 219 13.92 -4.20 -9.84
N LEU A 220 14.01 -5.53 -9.71
CA LEU A 220 12.95 -6.42 -9.27
C LEU A 220 13.36 -7.15 -7.99
N LEU A 221 12.43 -7.47 -7.11
CA LEU A 221 12.70 -8.26 -5.92
C LEU A 221 13.30 -9.63 -6.29
N ALA A 222 12.86 -10.20 -7.41
CA ALA A 222 13.41 -11.43 -7.95
C ALA A 222 14.91 -11.35 -8.30
N ASN A 223 15.47 -10.17 -8.62
CA ASN A 223 16.92 -10.01 -8.76
C ASN A 223 17.64 -10.34 -7.44
N PHE A 224 17.08 -9.84 -6.35
CA PHE A 224 17.63 -10.06 -5.01
C PHE A 224 17.43 -11.49 -4.53
N GLU A 225 16.21 -12.03 -4.64
CA GLU A 225 15.86 -13.38 -4.18
C GLU A 225 16.64 -14.45 -4.92
N ARG A 226 16.74 -14.36 -6.25
CA ARG A 226 17.45 -15.31 -7.11
C ARG A 226 18.95 -15.06 -7.18
N ASN A 227 19.46 -14.03 -6.50
CA ASN A 227 20.86 -13.59 -6.60
C ASN A 227 21.32 -13.35 -8.04
N THR A 228 20.43 -12.81 -8.87
CA THR A 228 20.65 -12.58 -10.31
C THR A 228 20.65 -11.09 -10.58
N PRO A 229 21.75 -10.47 -11.02
CA PRO A 229 21.80 -9.05 -11.37
C PRO A 229 20.75 -8.67 -12.42
N PRO A 230 20.35 -7.38 -12.51
CA PRO A 230 19.55 -6.88 -13.62
C PRO A 230 20.32 -7.05 -14.95
N GLY A 231 19.60 -7.04 -16.06
CA GLY A 231 20.22 -7.17 -17.38
C GLY A 231 20.82 -5.87 -17.91
N VAL A 232 20.50 -4.73 -17.32
CA VAL A 232 21.08 -3.41 -17.64
C VAL A 232 22.06 -3.02 -16.54
N PHE A 233 23.33 -2.92 -16.89
CA PHE A 233 24.39 -2.61 -15.93
C PHE A 233 25.62 -2.00 -16.59
N SER A 234 26.36 -1.20 -15.84
CA SER A 234 27.70 -0.72 -16.20
C SER A 234 28.80 -1.71 -15.77
N SER A 235 28.57 -2.45 -14.68
CA SER A 235 29.50 -3.44 -14.15
C SER A 235 28.76 -4.61 -13.50
N LEU A 236 28.88 -5.80 -14.10
CA LEU A 236 28.27 -7.02 -13.58
C LEU A 236 28.82 -7.42 -12.22
N ASP A 237 30.14 -7.27 -12.03
CA ASP A 237 30.77 -7.63 -10.76
C ASP A 237 30.35 -6.69 -9.62
N GLU A 238 30.20 -5.40 -9.92
CA GLU A 238 29.63 -4.46 -8.94
C GLU A 238 28.18 -4.80 -8.60
N CYS A 239 27.34 -5.19 -9.57
CA CYS A 239 25.98 -5.67 -9.29
C CYS A 239 25.98 -6.87 -8.34
N ARG A 240 26.86 -7.83 -8.53
CA ARG A 240 27.00 -9.00 -7.63
C ARG A 240 27.42 -8.59 -6.23
N VAL A 241 28.39 -7.68 -6.11
CA VAL A 241 28.82 -7.12 -4.83
C VAL A 241 27.69 -6.35 -4.15
N ALA A 242 26.90 -5.59 -4.93
CA ALA A 242 25.77 -4.83 -4.45
C ALA A 242 24.70 -5.71 -3.79
N LEU A 243 24.36 -6.85 -4.40
CA LEU A 243 23.42 -7.81 -3.80
C LEU A 243 23.87 -8.24 -2.40
N GLY A 244 25.19 -8.51 -2.22
CA GLY A 244 25.77 -8.84 -0.91
C GLY A 244 25.71 -7.67 0.08
N LYS A 245 26.02 -6.44 -0.36
CA LYS A 245 25.93 -5.24 0.48
C LYS A 245 24.50 -5.00 0.99
N VAL A 246 23.51 -5.14 0.11
CA VAL A 246 22.10 -4.96 0.47
C VAL A 246 21.65 -6.04 1.46
N ARG A 247 22.06 -7.31 1.27
CA ARG A 247 21.77 -8.40 2.24
C ARG A 247 22.30 -8.10 3.64
N ALA A 248 23.46 -7.48 3.75
CA ALA A 248 24.07 -7.14 5.03
C ALA A 248 23.42 -5.90 5.70
N LYS A 249 22.82 -5.00 4.92
CA LYS A 249 22.34 -3.71 5.41
C LYS A 249 20.81 -3.61 5.54
N ALA A 250 20.04 -4.45 4.83
CA ALA A 250 18.59 -4.36 4.75
C ALA A 250 17.90 -5.44 5.60
N ASP A 251 16.90 -5.04 6.33
CA ASP A 251 15.87 -5.93 6.87
C ASP A 251 14.71 -6.05 5.86
N VAL A 252 14.51 -4.99 5.04
CA VAL A 252 13.55 -4.94 3.93
C VAL A 252 14.20 -4.33 2.70
N VAL A 253 14.04 -4.97 1.54
CA VAL A 253 14.54 -4.48 0.25
C VAL A 253 13.39 -3.87 -0.54
N LEU A 254 13.60 -2.65 -1.02
CA LEU A 254 12.65 -1.89 -1.84
C LEU A 254 13.28 -1.65 -3.22
N PRO A 255 12.99 -2.54 -4.18
CA PRO A 255 13.48 -2.42 -5.55
C PRO A 255 12.75 -1.32 -6.31
N SER A 256 13.44 -0.70 -7.29
CA SER A 256 12.93 0.48 -7.99
C SER A 256 11.75 0.21 -8.93
N HIS A 257 11.60 -1.03 -9.42
CA HIS A 257 10.66 -1.30 -10.51
C HIS A 257 9.76 -2.52 -10.30
N ASP A 258 9.77 -3.14 -9.14
CA ASP A 258 8.95 -4.33 -8.88
C ASP A 258 7.47 -3.95 -8.67
N PRO A 259 6.54 -4.36 -9.54
CA PRO A 259 5.12 -4.03 -9.39
C PRO A 259 4.53 -4.49 -8.06
N ALA A 260 5.02 -5.61 -7.52
CA ALA A 260 4.56 -6.14 -6.24
C ALA A 260 4.94 -5.25 -5.04
N THR A 261 5.94 -4.37 -5.19
CA THR A 261 6.32 -3.45 -4.11
C THR A 261 5.18 -2.53 -3.72
N TRP A 262 4.47 -1.97 -4.69
CA TRP A 262 3.36 -1.05 -4.42
C TRP A 262 2.21 -1.71 -3.66
N GLU A 263 2.04 -3.01 -3.86
CA GLU A 263 0.97 -3.81 -3.25
C GLU A 263 1.38 -4.40 -1.89
N ARG A 264 2.66 -4.70 -1.71
CA ARG A 264 3.18 -5.42 -0.52
C ARG A 264 3.83 -4.53 0.52
N TRP A 265 4.15 -3.29 0.20
CA TRP A 265 4.74 -2.34 1.15
C TRP A 265 3.67 -1.44 1.79
N PRO A 266 3.74 -1.13 3.11
CA PRO A 266 4.73 -1.64 4.05
C PRO A 266 4.49 -3.12 4.39
N PRO A 267 5.55 -3.93 4.57
CA PRO A 267 5.39 -5.28 5.08
C PRO A 267 4.92 -5.21 6.52
N ALA A 268 4.15 -6.19 6.95
CA ALA A 268 3.86 -6.30 8.37
C ALA A 268 5.17 -6.54 9.15
N PRO A 269 5.40 -5.88 10.30
CA PRO A 269 6.55 -6.13 11.15
C PRO A 269 6.71 -7.62 11.44
N ALA A 270 7.96 -8.10 11.59
CA ALA A 270 8.22 -9.51 11.89
C ALA A 270 7.48 -10.01 13.13
N ASN A 271 7.27 -9.12 14.11
CA ASN A 271 6.52 -9.35 15.34
C ASN A 271 5.07 -8.83 15.29
N ALA A 272 4.56 -8.43 14.11
CA ALA A 272 3.16 -8.02 13.98
C ALA A 272 2.24 -9.19 14.36
N PRO A 273 1.09 -8.90 14.97
CA PRO A 273 0.10 -9.91 15.25
C PRO A 273 -0.23 -10.73 14.00
N ARG A 274 -0.37 -12.02 14.20
CA ARG A 274 -0.95 -12.91 13.19
C ARG A 274 -2.39 -13.15 13.57
N TYR A 275 -3.25 -12.84 12.66
CA TYR A 275 -4.68 -12.84 12.91
C TYR A 275 -5.32 -14.16 12.49
N THR A 276 -6.43 -14.46 13.12
CA THR A 276 -7.43 -15.39 12.60
C THR A 276 -8.64 -14.61 12.12
N ILE A 277 -9.30 -15.11 11.09
CA ILE A 277 -10.53 -14.52 10.54
C ILE A 277 -11.66 -15.50 10.83
N ARG A 278 -12.75 -15.00 11.40
CA ARG A 278 -13.95 -15.81 11.65
C ARG A 278 -15.06 -15.33 10.73
N ALA A 279 -15.53 -16.24 9.87
CA ALA A 279 -16.72 -16.06 9.07
C ALA A 279 -17.97 -16.29 9.92
N ILE A 280 -18.84 -15.31 10.06
CA ILE A 280 -20.10 -15.41 10.79
C ILE A 280 -21.23 -15.17 9.81
N LYS A 281 -22.06 -16.21 9.59
CA LYS A 281 -23.26 -16.09 8.77
C LYS A 281 -24.32 -15.28 9.53
N VAL A 282 -24.81 -14.21 8.90
CA VAL A 282 -25.82 -13.29 9.45
C VAL A 282 -27.08 -13.22 8.62
N GLY A 283 -27.27 -14.15 7.72
CA GLY A 283 -28.46 -14.28 6.87
C GLY A 283 -28.14 -15.03 5.58
N GLN A 284 -29.16 -15.17 4.75
CA GLN A 284 -29.02 -15.76 3.42
C GLN A 284 -30.06 -15.22 2.46
N CYS A 285 -29.78 -15.31 1.16
CA CYS A 285 -30.71 -14.98 0.11
C CYS A 285 -30.40 -15.82 -1.15
N ARG A 286 -31.21 -15.66 -2.18
CA ARG A 286 -30.94 -16.22 -3.49
C ARG A 286 -30.80 -15.09 -4.51
N VAL A 287 -29.65 -15.04 -5.17
CA VAL A 287 -29.33 -13.99 -6.15
C VAL A 287 -29.34 -14.60 -7.56
N ARG A 288 -29.91 -13.90 -8.52
CA ARG A 288 -29.94 -14.36 -9.91
C ARG A 288 -28.53 -14.42 -10.50
N ASP A 289 -28.22 -15.49 -11.24
CA ASP A 289 -26.86 -15.75 -11.74
C ASP A 289 -26.32 -14.64 -12.64
N TYR A 290 -27.18 -13.93 -13.38
CA TYR A 290 -26.75 -12.80 -14.21
C TYR A 290 -26.19 -11.61 -13.39
N ILE A 291 -26.45 -11.55 -12.09
CA ILE A 291 -25.81 -10.59 -11.16
C ILE A 291 -24.47 -11.15 -10.71
N THR A 292 -24.43 -12.45 -10.41
CA THR A 292 -23.25 -13.13 -9.91
C THR A 292 -22.11 -13.19 -10.93
N PHE A 293 -22.46 -13.32 -12.23
CA PHE A 293 -21.50 -13.51 -13.31
C PHE A 293 -21.80 -12.62 -14.52
N GLN A 294 -20.80 -11.94 -15.01
CA GLN A 294 -20.89 -11.04 -16.17
C GLN A 294 -21.21 -11.77 -17.48
N ASP A 295 -20.84 -13.04 -17.60
CA ASP A 295 -20.86 -13.82 -18.82
C ASP A 295 -22.14 -14.66 -19.00
N THR A 296 -23.20 -14.36 -18.24
CA THR A 296 -24.48 -15.09 -18.34
C THR A 296 -25.68 -14.14 -18.17
N ASP A 297 -26.77 -14.47 -18.82
CA ASP A 297 -28.09 -13.85 -18.61
C ASP A 297 -29.07 -14.79 -17.85
N SER A 298 -28.53 -15.84 -17.22
CA SER A 298 -29.31 -16.82 -16.45
C SER A 298 -30.09 -16.17 -15.32
N GLN A 299 -31.39 -16.42 -15.31
CA GLN A 299 -32.31 -15.98 -14.26
C GLN A 299 -32.38 -16.96 -13.08
N GLN A 300 -31.63 -18.08 -13.14
CA GLN A 300 -31.60 -19.07 -12.07
C GLN A 300 -31.01 -18.42 -10.81
N PRO A 301 -31.63 -18.62 -9.63
CA PRO A 301 -31.14 -18.03 -8.40
C PRO A 301 -30.15 -18.95 -7.70
N SER A 302 -28.94 -18.46 -7.46
CA SER A 302 -27.91 -19.12 -6.63
C SER A 302 -28.04 -18.75 -5.17
N LEU A 303 -27.70 -19.66 -4.28
CA LEU A 303 -27.67 -19.40 -2.84
C LEU A 303 -26.48 -18.50 -2.48
N PHE A 304 -26.76 -17.47 -1.67
CA PHE A 304 -25.81 -16.55 -1.06
C PHE A 304 -25.96 -16.61 0.45
N TYR A 305 -24.82 -16.64 1.17
CA TYR A 305 -24.79 -16.35 2.60
C TYR A 305 -24.37 -14.90 2.79
N LEU A 306 -25.00 -14.22 3.70
CA LEU A 306 -24.55 -12.91 4.17
C LEU A 306 -23.56 -13.14 5.31
N TYR A 307 -22.35 -12.65 5.15
CA TYR A 307 -21.30 -12.80 6.13
C TYR A 307 -20.92 -11.45 6.75
N VAL A 308 -20.58 -11.51 8.03
CA VAL A 308 -19.68 -10.55 8.65
C VAL A 308 -18.42 -11.31 9.07
N TRP A 309 -17.29 -10.60 9.11
CA TRP A 309 -16.01 -11.25 9.38
C TRP A 309 -15.39 -10.63 10.61
N VAL A 310 -14.93 -11.45 11.55
CA VAL A 310 -14.22 -10.96 12.73
C VAL A 310 -12.76 -11.33 12.62
N ILE A 311 -11.88 -10.32 12.68
CA ILE A 311 -10.43 -10.47 12.70
C ILE A 311 -9.99 -10.44 14.17
N GLU A 312 -9.46 -11.57 14.66
CA GLU A 312 -9.04 -11.80 16.04
C GLU A 312 -7.51 -12.01 16.11
N GLY A 313 -6.89 -11.70 17.26
CA GLY A 313 -5.45 -11.86 17.47
C GLY A 313 -4.73 -10.55 17.74
N GLY A 314 -5.39 -9.41 17.58
CA GLY A 314 -4.91 -8.09 17.98
C GLY A 314 -5.39 -7.66 19.37
N PRO A 315 -5.07 -6.42 19.80
CA PRO A 315 -5.50 -5.88 21.09
C PRO A 315 -7.03 -5.81 21.26
N ARG A 316 -7.75 -5.62 20.16
CA ARG A 316 -9.22 -5.61 20.08
C ARG A 316 -9.66 -6.27 18.78
N PRO A 317 -10.79 -7.00 18.78
CA PRO A 317 -11.34 -7.57 17.56
C PRO A 317 -11.69 -6.47 16.53
N ILE A 318 -11.55 -6.80 15.25
CA ILE A 318 -11.96 -5.96 14.13
C ILE A 318 -13.11 -6.66 13.43
N LEU A 319 -14.20 -5.92 13.18
CA LEU A 319 -15.31 -6.43 12.40
C LEU A 319 -15.17 -5.92 10.97
N VAL A 320 -15.37 -6.79 9.97
CA VAL A 320 -15.50 -6.41 8.56
C VAL A 320 -16.93 -6.65 8.14
N ASP A 321 -17.56 -5.58 7.69
CA ASP A 321 -18.97 -5.43 7.41
C ASP A 321 -19.87 -5.65 8.63
N THR A 322 -21.10 -5.16 8.57
CA THR A 322 -22.01 -5.20 9.73
C THR A 322 -23.31 -5.96 9.49
N GLY A 323 -23.57 -6.40 8.26
CA GLY A 323 -24.82 -7.06 7.89
C GLY A 323 -26.01 -6.09 7.78
N SER A 324 -27.16 -6.63 7.38
CA SER A 324 -28.41 -5.87 7.24
C SER A 324 -29.21 -5.84 8.53
N LYS A 325 -29.56 -4.64 8.96
CA LYS A 325 -30.45 -4.37 10.10
C LYS A 325 -31.94 -4.39 9.70
N TYR A 326 -32.19 -4.08 8.44
CA TYR A 326 -33.54 -3.95 7.86
C TYR A 326 -33.73 -4.89 6.68
N PRO A 327 -33.70 -6.24 6.88
CA PRO A 327 -33.74 -7.22 5.79
C PRO A 327 -35.01 -7.15 4.95
N GLU A 328 -36.15 -6.73 5.53
CA GLU A 328 -37.40 -6.55 4.78
C GLU A 328 -37.34 -5.35 3.83
N GLU A 329 -36.75 -4.24 4.24
CA GLU A 329 -36.61 -3.05 3.39
C GLU A 329 -35.60 -3.33 2.27
N PHE A 330 -34.49 -3.95 2.60
CA PHE A 330 -33.50 -4.40 1.63
C PHE A 330 -34.12 -5.33 0.60
N SER A 331 -34.92 -6.31 1.04
CA SER A 331 -35.62 -7.25 0.17
C SER A 331 -36.59 -6.56 -0.80
N LYS A 332 -37.32 -5.51 -0.33
CA LYS A 332 -38.22 -4.73 -1.21
C LYS A 332 -37.41 -3.99 -2.29
N GLY A 333 -36.29 -3.38 -1.92
CA GLY A 333 -35.43 -2.63 -2.85
C GLY A 333 -34.72 -3.50 -3.87
N THR A 334 -34.50 -4.77 -3.55
CA THR A 334 -33.70 -5.70 -4.38
C THR A 334 -34.51 -6.84 -5.00
N ALA A 335 -35.83 -6.84 -4.91
CA ALA A 335 -36.72 -7.94 -5.33
C ALA A 335 -36.48 -8.45 -6.77
N GLN A 336 -36.06 -7.57 -7.68
CA GLN A 336 -35.72 -7.93 -9.07
C GLN A 336 -34.47 -8.79 -9.18
N TYR A 337 -33.52 -8.67 -8.24
CA TYR A 337 -32.24 -9.38 -8.23
C TYR A 337 -32.25 -10.57 -7.26
N ILE A 338 -33.00 -10.43 -6.17
CA ILE A 338 -33.05 -11.34 -5.02
C ILE A 338 -34.48 -11.87 -4.85
N PRO A 339 -34.89 -12.86 -5.68
CA PRO A 339 -36.23 -13.44 -5.55
C PRO A 339 -36.38 -14.15 -4.19
N GLY A 340 -37.45 -13.83 -3.47
CA GLY A 340 -37.72 -14.34 -2.13
C GLY A 340 -37.10 -13.53 -1.00
N GLY A 341 -36.28 -12.50 -1.32
CA GLY A 341 -35.69 -11.60 -0.34
C GLY A 341 -34.62 -12.24 0.55
N VAL A 342 -34.24 -11.51 1.59
CA VAL A 342 -33.28 -11.98 2.62
C VAL A 342 -34.03 -12.73 3.70
N VAL A 343 -33.50 -13.90 4.06
CA VAL A 343 -33.95 -14.71 5.20
C VAL A 343 -32.93 -14.56 6.31
N GLN A 344 -33.34 -14.05 7.45
CA GLN A 344 -32.51 -13.81 8.63
C GLN A 344 -33.31 -14.14 9.89
N SER A 345 -32.82 -15.06 10.70
CA SER A 345 -33.41 -15.31 12.01
C SER A 345 -33.00 -14.24 13.04
N PRO A 346 -33.70 -14.09 14.16
CA PRO A 346 -33.29 -13.16 15.23
C PRO A 346 -31.84 -13.43 15.73
N GLU A 347 -31.42 -14.69 15.75
CA GLU A 347 -30.09 -15.11 16.18
C GLU A 347 -29.00 -14.81 15.14
N GLU A 348 -29.36 -14.61 13.89
CA GLU A 348 -28.49 -14.20 12.79
C GLU A 348 -28.33 -12.68 12.72
N ARG A 349 -29.07 -11.89 13.48
CA ARG A 349 -28.80 -10.45 13.59
C ARG A 349 -27.40 -10.23 14.11
N THR A 350 -26.63 -9.37 13.49
CA THR A 350 -25.18 -9.25 13.73
C THR A 350 -24.80 -9.10 15.19
N PRO A 351 -25.42 -8.23 16.01
CA PRO A 351 -25.07 -8.15 17.44
C PRO A 351 -25.30 -9.47 18.19
N GLU A 352 -26.37 -10.19 17.87
CA GLU A 352 -26.70 -11.47 18.51
C GLU A 352 -25.82 -12.61 17.98
N ALA A 353 -25.52 -12.62 16.69
CA ALA A 353 -24.59 -13.57 16.09
C ALA A 353 -23.19 -13.44 16.71
N LEU A 354 -22.68 -12.22 16.89
CA LEU A 354 -21.40 -11.96 17.58
C LEU A 354 -21.39 -12.51 19.00
N LYS A 355 -22.43 -12.22 19.80
CA LYS A 355 -22.57 -12.73 21.19
C LYS A 355 -22.54 -14.25 21.25
N ARG A 356 -23.21 -14.93 20.31
CA ARG A 356 -23.21 -16.41 20.22
C ARG A 356 -21.82 -16.98 19.94
N HIS A 357 -20.96 -16.20 19.30
CA HIS A 357 -19.55 -16.53 19.11
C HIS A 357 -18.64 -16.03 20.24
N GLY A 358 -19.20 -15.55 21.36
CA GLY A 358 -18.46 -15.05 22.52
C GLY A 358 -17.85 -13.66 22.31
N ILE A 359 -18.32 -12.90 21.33
CA ILE A 359 -17.78 -11.58 20.98
C ILE A 359 -18.79 -10.51 21.42
N ASP A 360 -18.38 -9.67 22.38
CA ASP A 360 -19.16 -8.49 22.77
C ASP A 360 -19.06 -7.41 21.68
N PRO A 361 -20.17 -6.92 21.12
CA PRO A 361 -20.15 -5.79 20.19
C PRO A 361 -19.41 -4.56 20.73
N ALA A 362 -19.42 -4.31 22.05
CA ALA A 362 -18.70 -3.21 22.69
C ALA A 362 -17.17 -3.44 22.73
N ALA A 363 -16.70 -4.68 22.58
CA ALA A 363 -15.28 -4.99 22.49
C ALA A 363 -14.67 -4.69 21.12
N ILE A 364 -15.48 -4.55 20.06
CA ILE A 364 -15.00 -4.26 18.70
C ILE A 364 -14.24 -2.93 18.69
N GLY A 365 -13.01 -2.96 18.17
CA GLY A 365 -12.13 -1.79 18.08
C GLY A 365 -12.26 -1.00 16.79
N HIS A 366 -12.44 -1.72 15.69
CA HIS A 366 -12.67 -1.14 14.36
C HIS A 366 -13.80 -1.90 13.67
N VAL A 367 -14.58 -1.17 12.88
CA VAL A 367 -15.50 -1.72 11.88
C VAL A 367 -14.99 -1.26 10.53
N ILE A 368 -14.51 -2.17 9.70
CA ILE A 368 -14.07 -1.88 8.34
C ILE A 368 -15.21 -2.25 7.40
N VAL A 369 -15.66 -1.32 6.57
CA VAL A 369 -16.76 -1.55 5.64
C VAL A 369 -16.20 -1.73 4.25
N THR A 370 -16.52 -2.86 3.59
CA THR A 370 -16.06 -3.13 2.22
C THR A 370 -16.65 -2.14 1.23
N HIS A 371 -17.92 -1.81 1.39
CA HIS A 371 -18.66 -0.78 0.62
C HIS A 371 -19.99 -0.43 1.31
N LEU A 372 -20.69 0.62 0.84
CA LEU A 372 -21.88 1.13 1.51
C LEU A 372 -23.20 0.66 0.84
N HIS A 373 -23.37 -0.67 0.66
CA HIS A 373 -24.69 -1.26 0.47
C HIS A 373 -25.27 -1.69 1.82
N PRO A 374 -26.62 -1.63 1.99
CA PRO A 374 -27.25 -1.81 3.31
C PRO A 374 -26.89 -3.12 4.04
N ASP A 375 -26.68 -4.20 3.30
CA ASP A 375 -26.28 -5.50 3.86
C ASP A 375 -24.82 -5.55 4.36
N HIS A 376 -24.04 -4.46 4.22
CA HIS A 376 -22.67 -4.33 4.69
C HIS A 376 -22.47 -3.31 5.81
N TYR A 377 -23.37 -2.30 5.99
CA TYR A 377 -23.09 -1.21 6.92
C TYR A 377 -24.24 -0.84 7.91
N ASP A 378 -25.40 -1.46 7.86
CA ASP A 378 -26.60 -0.99 8.58
C ASP A 378 -26.47 -0.93 10.11
N TYR A 379 -25.57 -1.69 10.74
CA TYR A 379 -25.42 -1.78 12.20
C TYR A 379 -24.33 -0.84 12.78
N PHE A 380 -24.07 0.32 12.21
CA PHE A 380 -23.08 1.24 12.81
C PHE A 380 -23.36 1.63 14.26
N ASP A 381 -24.62 1.75 14.63
CA ASP A 381 -25.06 2.09 15.99
C ASP A 381 -24.83 0.98 17.02
N ALA A 382 -24.62 -0.26 16.59
CA ALA A 382 -24.41 -1.41 17.46
C ALA A 382 -22.99 -1.51 18.07
N PHE A 383 -22.03 -0.71 17.58
CA PHE A 383 -20.62 -0.79 17.96
C PHE A 383 -20.12 0.50 18.63
N PRO A 384 -20.47 0.73 19.92
CA PRO A 384 -20.30 2.04 20.56
C PRO A 384 -18.84 2.47 20.73
N ASN A 385 -17.90 1.54 20.73
CA ASN A 385 -16.48 1.82 20.95
C ASN A 385 -15.61 1.64 19.70
N ALA A 386 -16.21 1.33 18.55
CA ALA A 386 -15.48 1.10 17.31
C ALA A 386 -15.17 2.40 16.57
N ARG A 387 -14.04 2.41 15.85
CA ARG A 387 -13.80 3.32 14.73
C ARG A 387 -14.36 2.69 13.46
N PHE A 388 -15.04 3.48 12.65
CA PHE A 388 -15.62 3.06 11.36
C PHE A 388 -14.68 3.47 10.24
N VAL A 389 -14.11 2.47 9.58
CA VAL A 389 -13.15 2.65 8.48
C VAL A 389 -13.90 2.47 7.17
N VAL A 390 -14.01 3.54 6.40
CA VAL A 390 -14.77 3.58 5.15
C VAL A 390 -13.88 4.19 4.05
N ASN A 391 -13.94 3.64 2.85
CA ASN A 391 -13.25 4.27 1.72
C ASN A 391 -13.81 5.68 1.49
N ARG A 392 -12.94 6.67 1.34
CA ARG A 392 -13.31 8.08 1.18
C ARG A 392 -14.28 8.29 0.02
N ARG A 393 -13.93 7.75 -1.15
CA ARG A 393 -14.75 7.89 -2.36
C ARG A 393 -16.13 7.26 -2.19
N GLU A 394 -16.19 6.08 -1.58
CA GLU A 394 -17.45 5.39 -1.27
C GLU A 394 -18.35 6.24 -0.38
N TYR A 395 -17.77 6.79 0.70
CA TYR A 395 -18.51 7.64 1.64
C TYR A 395 -19.02 8.92 0.99
N GLU A 396 -18.16 9.64 0.25
CA GLU A 396 -18.50 10.92 -0.37
C GLU A 396 -19.61 10.75 -1.41
N GLU A 397 -19.51 9.77 -2.30
CA GLU A 397 -20.53 9.50 -3.33
C GLU A 397 -21.85 9.04 -2.73
N THR A 398 -21.84 8.12 -1.76
CA THR A 398 -23.05 7.62 -1.12
C THR A 398 -23.73 8.70 -0.28
N ASN A 399 -22.96 9.52 0.43
CA ASN A 399 -23.49 10.62 1.24
C ASN A 399 -24.05 11.74 0.37
N SER A 400 -23.36 12.13 -0.71
CA SER A 400 -23.85 13.15 -1.67
C SER A 400 -25.16 12.72 -2.34
N ALA A 401 -25.30 11.42 -2.65
CA ALA A 401 -26.53 10.84 -3.16
C ALA A 401 -27.64 10.66 -2.09
N ASN A 402 -27.37 11.04 -0.85
CA ASN A 402 -28.27 10.90 0.31
C ASN A 402 -28.76 9.45 0.55
N ARG A 403 -27.93 8.46 0.26
CA ARG A 403 -28.25 7.02 0.37
C ARG A 403 -27.86 6.39 1.70
N ILE A 404 -27.03 7.06 2.52
CA ILE A 404 -26.68 6.58 3.86
C ILE A 404 -27.91 6.59 4.75
N ALA A 405 -28.20 5.48 5.40
CA ALA A 405 -29.34 5.33 6.31
C ALA A 405 -29.35 6.40 7.40
N ARG A 406 -30.56 6.85 7.79
CA ARG A 406 -30.75 7.95 8.72
C ARG A 406 -30.12 7.69 10.08
N ASP A 407 -30.34 6.50 10.65
CA ASP A 407 -29.79 6.10 11.96
C ASP A 407 -28.26 6.01 11.95
N VAL A 408 -27.65 5.61 10.84
CA VAL A 408 -26.19 5.65 10.64
C VAL A 408 -25.66 7.09 10.66
N LYS A 409 -26.35 8.01 9.95
CA LYS A 409 -26.00 9.44 10.01
C LYS A 409 -26.11 10.01 11.42
N GLU A 410 -27.16 9.66 12.14
CA GLU A 410 -27.36 10.08 13.53
C GLU A 410 -26.29 9.50 14.47
N ALA A 411 -25.90 8.25 14.27
CA ALA A 411 -24.80 7.61 15.03
C ALA A 411 -23.46 8.30 14.80
N LEU A 412 -23.13 8.59 13.52
CA LEU A 412 -21.91 9.31 13.16
C LEU A 412 -21.92 10.77 13.65
N ALA A 413 -23.07 11.45 13.62
CA ALA A 413 -23.19 12.81 14.15
C ALA A 413 -22.92 12.89 15.66
N LYS A 414 -23.30 11.85 16.41
CA LYS A 414 -22.99 11.74 17.86
C LYS A 414 -21.52 11.43 18.13
N ARG A 415 -20.80 10.85 17.16
CA ARG A 415 -19.42 10.39 17.29
C ARG A 415 -18.62 10.74 16.02
N PRO A 416 -18.41 12.01 15.71
CA PRO A 416 -17.74 12.42 14.47
C PRO A 416 -16.31 11.89 14.38
N ASP A 417 -15.62 11.75 15.51
CA ASP A 417 -14.25 11.23 15.56
C ASP A 417 -14.18 9.69 15.37
N ALA A 418 -15.33 9.01 15.34
CA ALA A 418 -15.37 7.58 15.07
C ALA A 418 -15.23 7.23 13.59
N LEU A 419 -15.51 8.15 12.68
CA LEU A 419 -15.38 7.92 11.24
C LEU A 419 -13.93 8.17 10.78
N GLN A 420 -13.33 7.17 10.18
CA GLN A 420 -12.02 7.22 9.55
C GLN A 420 -12.17 6.99 8.05
N LEU A 421 -11.96 8.03 7.26
CA LEU A 421 -11.97 7.93 5.80
C LEU A 421 -10.58 7.57 5.29
N VAL A 422 -10.51 6.47 4.54
CA VAL A 422 -9.26 5.89 4.02
C VAL A 422 -9.29 5.82 2.50
N GLU A 423 -8.11 5.75 1.88
CA GLU A 423 -7.95 5.38 0.48
C GLU A 423 -7.23 4.02 0.37
N GLU A 424 -6.03 3.93 0.92
CA GLU A 424 -5.28 2.70 1.11
C GLU A 424 -4.43 2.87 2.38
N ASP A 425 -4.79 2.16 3.46
CA ASP A 425 -4.20 2.38 4.77
C ASP A 425 -3.96 1.07 5.53
N GLU A 426 -2.89 1.02 6.32
CA GLU A 426 -2.74 0.02 7.36
C GLU A 426 -3.50 0.49 8.60
N ILE A 427 -4.59 -0.22 8.91
CA ILE A 427 -5.51 0.15 10.00
C ILE A 427 -4.90 -0.20 11.35
N VAL A 428 -4.35 -1.40 11.45
CA VAL A 428 -3.49 -1.88 12.53
C VAL A 428 -2.38 -2.73 11.89
N PRO A 429 -1.22 -2.93 12.56
CA PRO A 429 -0.14 -3.73 11.99
C PRO A 429 -0.62 -5.10 11.50
N GLY A 430 -0.53 -5.36 10.21
CA GLY A 430 -0.96 -6.61 9.56
C GLY A 430 -2.42 -6.67 9.10
N VAL A 431 -3.19 -5.58 9.24
CA VAL A 431 -4.53 -5.44 8.64
C VAL A 431 -4.58 -4.15 7.81
N ARG A 432 -4.79 -4.30 6.52
CA ARG A 432 -4.68 -3.21 5.55
C ARG A 432 -5.90 -3.14 4.64
N THR A 433 -6.38 -1.93 4.34
CA THR A 433 -7.40 -1.69 3.33
C THR A 433 -6.76 -1.24 2.02
N PHE A 434 -7.40 -1.56 0.90
CA PHE A 434 -6.96 -1.11 -0.43
C PHE A 434 -8.15 -0.99 -1.39
N PRO A 435 -8.15 -0.01 -2.31
CA PRO A 435 -9.27 0.20 -3.21
C PRO A 435 -9.34 -0.90 -4.27
N LEU A 436 -10.55 -1.34 -4.57
CA LEU A 436 -10.86 -2.29 -5.64
C LEU A 436 -11.75 -1.64 -6.70
N GLY A 437 -12.69 -0.79 -6.30
CA GLY A 437 -13.71 -0.27 -7.21
C GLY A 437 -14.60 -1.39 -7.76
N CYS A 438 -15.05 -1.28 -9.00
CA CYS A 438 -15.80 -2.29 -9.75
C CYS A 438 -17.25 -2.48 -9.30
N HIS A 439 -17.51 -3.06 -8.12
CA HIS A 439 -18.86 -3.28 -7.61
C HIS A 439 -19.54 -1.96 -7.21
N SER A 440 -18.85 -1.15 -6.44
CA SER A 440 -19.14 0.28 -6.24
C SER A 440 -17.84 1.07 -6.48
N SER A 441 -17.97 2.40 -6.63
CA SER A 441 -16.84 3.26 -6.97
C SER A 441 -15.70 3.25 -5.94
N GLY A 442 -16.05 3.04 -4.68
CA GLY A 442 -15.13 2.99 -3.56
C GLY A 442 -15.06 1.65 -2.85
N SER A 443 -15.51 0.54 -3.49
CA SER A 443 -15.32 -0.81 -2.93
C SER A 443 -13.86 -1.05 -2.59
N GLN A 444 -13.61 -1.61 -1.39
CA GLN A 444 -12.27 -1.90 -0.90
C GLN A 444 -12.13 -3.35 -0.44
N GLY A 445 -10.94 -3.90 -0.64
CA GLY A 445 -10.52 -5.17 -0.08
C GLY A 445 -9.79 -4.99 1.24
N ILE A 446 -9.76 -6.03 2.06
CA ILE A 446 -9.04 -6.04 3.33
C ILE A 446 -8.01 -7.17 3.31
N LEU A 447 -6.73 -6.82 3.35
CA LEU A 447 -5.61 -7.74 3.45
C LEU A 447 -5.31 -7.99 4.93
N VAL A 448 -5.29 -9.26 5.32
CA VAL A 448 -5.07 -9.70 6.70
C VAL A 448 -3.90 -10.67 6.76
N ARG A 449 -2.92 -10.41 7.59
CA ARG A 449 -1.80 -11.31 7.84
C ARG A 449 -2.22 -12.43 8.79
N THR A 450 -2.13 -13.67 8.33
CA THR A 450 -2.48 -14.87 9.11
C THR A 450 -1.29 -15.84 9.21
N ASN A 451 -1.44 -16.94 9.96
CA ASN A 451 -0.45 -18.01 9.98
C ASN A 451 -0.40 -18.79 8.66
N LEU A 452 -1.45 -18.71 7.84
CA LEU A 452 -1.49 -19.32 6.50
C LEU A 452 -0.91 -18.41 5.41
N GLY A 453 -0.34 -17.26 5.77
CA GLY A 453 0.06 -16.19 4.87
C GLY A 453 -0.99 -15.09 4.76
N PRO A 454 -0.86 -14.20 3.77
CA PRO A 454 -1.83 -13.15 3.52
C PRO A 454 -3.17 -13.74 3.07
N VAL A 455 -4.25 -13.22 3.63
CA VAL A 455 -5.64 -13.54 3.26
C VAL A 455 -6.35 -12.25 2.90
N VAL A 456 -7.14 -12.25 1.83
CA VAL A 456 -7.91 -11.09 1.42
C VAL A 456 -9.41 -11.35 1.58
N LEU A 457 -10.11 -10.40 2.20
CA LEU A 457 -11.56 -10.27 2.17
C LEU A 457 -11.93 -9.35 0.99
N ALA A 458 -12.62 -9.89 0.00
CA ALA A 458 -12.83 -9.22 -1.29
C ALA A 458 -14.14 -8.40 -1.37
N GLY A 459 -15.04 -8.54 -0.38
CA GLY A 459 -16.39 -7.98 -0.46
C GLY A 459 -17.11 -8.43 -1.74
N ASP A 460 -17.95 -7.59 -2.27
CA ASP A 460 -18.81 -7.90 -3.43
C ASP A 460 -18.10 -7.78 -4.79
N VAL A 461 -16.84 -7.43 -4.79
CA VAL A 461 -15.99 -7.57 -5.99
C VAL A 461 -15.88 -9.05 -6.40
N VAL A 462 -15.97 -9.95 -5.40
CA VAL A 462 -16.00 -11.41 -5.57
C VAL A 462 -17.14 -11.97 -4.74
N TYR A 463 -18.24 -12.30 -5.36
CA TYR A 463 -19.39 -12.90 -4.68
C TYR A 463 -19.12 -14.36 -4.29
N LYS A 464 -18.51 -15.12 -5.20
CA LYS A 464 -18.27 -16.57 -5.04
C LYS A 464 -16.83 -16.93 -5.45
N TYR A 465 -16.34 -18.04 -4.94
CA TYR A 465 -15.04 -18.60 -5.36
C TYR A 465 -14.97 -18.79 -6.87
N GLU A 466 -16.08 -19.15 -7.51
CA GLU A 466 -16.16 -19.31 -8.96
C GLU A 466 -15.77 -18.05 -9.74
N ASN A 467 -16.05 -16.85 -9.22
CA ASN A 467 -15.61 -15.61 -9.85
C ASN A 467 -14.08 -15.58 -10.01
N ILE A 468 -13.35 -15.94 -8.95
CA ILE A 468 -11.88 -15.97 -8.97
C ILE A 468 -11.34 -17.20 -9.69
N GLU A 469 -11.85 -18.39 -9.39
CA GLU A 469 -11.28 -19.66 -9.87
C GLU A 469 -11.48 -19.86 -11.38
N LYS A 470 -12.59 -19.35 -11.93
CA LYS A 470 -12.92 -19.48 -13.36
C LYS A 470 -12.79 -18.17 -14.14
N ASP A 471 -12.22 -17.12 -13.52
CA ASP A 471 -12.08 -15.78 -14.10
C ASP A 471 -13.39 -15.20 -14.64
N ARG A 472 -14.47 -15.36 -13.88
CA ARG A 472 -15.82 -14.88 -14.19
C ARG A 472 -16.17 -13.68 -13.32
N PRO A 473 -15.91 -12.45 -13.75
CA PRO A 473 -16.20 -11.26 -12.92
C PRO A 473 -17.69 -11.15 -12.59
N ALA A 474 -17.99 -10.53 -11.45
CA ALA A 474 -19.35 -10.12 -11.11
C ALA A 474 -19.89 -9.14 -12.14
N ARG A 475 -21.21 -9.05 -12.29
CA ARG A 475 -21.83 -8.10 -13.22
C ARG A 475 -21.53 -6.67 -12.78
N SER A 476 -21.02 -5.91 -13.72
CA SER A 476 -20.66 -4.51 -13.52
C SER A 476 -20.77 -3.75 -14.84
N PRO A 477 -21.08 -2.45 -14.80
CA PRO A 477 -20.99 -1.58 -15.97
C PRO A 477 -19.56 -1.54 -16.54
N ASP A 478 -18.54 -1.75 -15.69
CA ASP A 478 -17.13 -1.79 -16.08
C ASP A 478 -16.51 -3.17 -15.77
N ALA A 479 -16.71 -4.10 -16.70
CA ALA A 479 -16.14 -5.45 -16.60
C ALA A 479 -14.59 -5.46 -16.63
N ALA A 480 -13.96 -4.45 -17.26
CA ALA A 480 -12.50 -4.35 -17.30
C ALA A 480 -11.94 -3.98 -15.92
N ALA A 481 -12.57 -3.02 -15.23
CA ALA A 481 -12.22 -2.68 -13.86
C ALA A 481 -12.36 -3.90 -12.92
N CYS A 482 -13.41 -4.74 -13.12
CA CYS A 482 -13.57 -5.94 -12.30
C CYS A 482 -12.47 -6.98 -12.55
N ARG A 483 -12.03 -7.18 -13.78
CA ARG A 483 -10.88 -8.06 -14.06
C ARG A 483 -9.59 -7.51 -13.45
N GLN A 484 -9.37 -6.20 -13.49
CA GLN A 484 -8.22 -5.57 -12.84
C GLN A 484 -8.26 -5.76 -11.32
N ALA A 485 -9.42 -5.56 -10.70
CA ALA A 485 -9.61 -5.80 -9.27
C ALA A 485 -9.32 -7.27 -8.90
N MET A 486 -9.83 -8.22 -9.68
CA MET A 486 -9.57 -9.65 -9.47
C MET A 486 -8.10 -10.02 -9.66
N ALA A 487 -7.41 -9.45 -10.64
CA ALA A 487 -5.97 -9.63 -10.84
C ALA A 487 -5.19 -9.07 -9.64
N ARG A 488 -5.59 -7.90 -9.12
CA ARG A 488 -5.01 -7.32 -7.91
C ARG A 488 -5.18 -8.23 -6.69
N LEU A 489 -6.37 -8.79 -6.50
CA LEU A 489 -6.62 -9.75 -5.40
C LEU A 489 -5.68 -10.96 -5.47
N ARG A 490 -5.50 -11.55 -6.66
CA ARG A 490 -4.59 -12.69 -6.89
C ARG A 490 -3.13 -12.34 -6.63
N SER A 491 -2.70 -11.11 -6.91
CA SER A 491 -1.32 -10.68 -6.65
C SER A 491 -1.02 -10.48 -5.17
N LEU A 492 -2.05 -10.20 -4.35
CA LEU A 492 -1.90 -9.90 -2.92
C LEU A 492 -1.94 -11.14 -2.04
N ALA A 493 -2.71 -12.18 -2.40
CA ALA A 493 -2.92 -13.33 -1.54
C ALA A 493 -3.31 -14.59 -2.32
N ASP A 494 -2.85 -15.75 -1.81
CA ASP A 494 -3.28 -17.06 -2.30
C ASP A 494 -4.68 -17.44 -1.79
N ILE A 495 -5.10 -16.85 -0.67
CA ILE A 495 -6.42 -17.09 -0.06
C ILE A 495 -7.26 -15.82 -0.23
N ILE A 496 -8.28 -15.90 -1.09
CA ILE A 496 -9.25 -14.84 -1.33
C ILE A 496 -10.60 -15.31 -0.84
N LEU A 497 -11.17 -14.58 0.12
CA LEU A 497 -12.48 -14.89 0.70
C LEU A 497 -13.56 -14.05 -0.01
N PRO A 498 -14.51 -14.71 -0.67
CA PRO A 498 -15.61 -14.05 -1.36
C PRO A 498 -16.65 -13.52 -0.36
N GLY A 499 -17.39 -12.48 -0.75
CA GLY A 499 -18.40 -11.86 0.12
C GLY A 499 -19.54 -12.78 0.53
N HIS A 500 -19.95 -13.72 -0.35
CA HIS A 500 -21.25 -14.37 -0.20
C HIS A 500 -21.30 -15.88 -0.48
N ASP A 501 -20.16 -16.54 -0.70
CA ASP A 501 -20.18 -17.95 -1.10
C ASP A 501 -20.49 -18.90 0.06
N PRO A 502 -21.56 -19.72 -0.03
CA PRO A 502 -21.84 -20.77 0.96
C PRO A 502 -20.68 -21.77 1.14
N LEU A 503 -19.87 -22.00 0.09
CA LEU A 503 -18.69 -22.86 0.15
C LEU A 503 -17.64 -22.39 1.16
N THR A 504 -17.71 -21.15 1.63
CA THR A 504 -16.84 -20.67 2.71
C THR A 504 -17.00 -21.52 3.97
N ALA A 505 -18.23 -21.91 4.31
CA ALA A 505 -18.49 -22.78 5.46
C ALA A 505 -17.91 -24.20 5.29
N ASP A 506 -17.94 -24.72 4.04
CA ASP A 506 -17.42 -26.04 3.72
C ASP A 506 -15.88 -26.05 3.66
N ARG A 507 -15.28 -25.03 3.06
CA ARG A 507 -13.82 -24.88 2.93
C ARG A 507 -13.14 -24.58 4.26
N TRP A 508 -13.86 -23.93 5.17
CA TRP A 508 -13.37 -23.52 6.49
C TRP A 508 -14.31 -24.01 7.59
N PRO A 509 -14.23 -25.30 7.95
CA PRO A 509 -15.07 -25.87 9.01
C PRO A 509 -14.94 -25.10 10.32
N GLY A 510 -16.09 -24.75 10.93
CA GLY A 510 -16.12 -23.87 12.11
C GLY A 510 -15.93 -22.38 11.81
N GLY A 511 -15.79 -22.01 10.51
CA GLY A 511 -15.70 -20.60 10.06
C GLY A 511 -14.38 -19.91 10.39
N VAL A 512 -13.33 -20.63 10.83
CA VAL A 512 -12.07 -20.02 11.27
C VAL A 512 -10.99 -20.21 10.20
N ILE A 513 -10.47 -19.10 9.70
CA ILE A 513 -9.43 -19.00 8.68
C ILE A 513 -8.16 -18.44 9.29
N GLY A 514 -7.00 -18.96 8.88
CA GLY A 514 -5.71 -18.45 9.37
C GLY A 514 -5.25 -19.05 10.70
N ALA A 515 -6.01 -19.97 11.30
CA ALA A 515 -5.56 -20.75 12.44
C ALA A 515 -4.67 -21.91 11.94
N GLY A 516 -3.52 -22.10 12.57
CA GLY A 516 -2.60 -23.18 12.22
C GLY A 516 -1.15 -22.87 12.57
N PRO A 517 -0.23 -23.83 12.48
CA PRO A 517 1.19 -23.57 12.61
C PRO A 517 1.66 -22.67 11.48
N GLU A 518 2.72 -21.92 11.71
CA GLU A 518 3.40 -21.14 10.66
C GLU A 518 3.84 -22.06 9.51
N ARG A 519 3.57 -21.65 8.27
CA ARG A 519 4.08 -22.28 7.06
C ARG A 519 5.51 -21.85 6.79
#